data_32a1551d26d61559e27de9e99006637d
#
_entry.id   32a1551d26d61559e27de9e99006637d
#
_cell.length_a   1.000
_cell.length_b   1.000
_cell.length_c   1.000
_cell.angle_alpha   90.00
_cell.angle_beta   90.00
_cell.angle_gamma   90.00
#
_symmetry.space_group_name_H-M   'P 1'
#
loop_
_entity.id
_entity.type
_entity.pdbx_description
1 polymer ?
#
loop_
_entity_poly.entity_id
_entity_poly.type
_entity_poly.pdbx_seq_one_letter_code
_entity_poly.pdbx_strand_id
1 'polypeptide(L)'
;MLIPHLHFDGNCIEAIDLYEKAFNTKVDIKSIDYMSDGKKIAHATMKIHGIEVFLNDALKFLNDTFDINCGTHLTITFNLVDELLVCYEILKLDDKPSPFYETPYSKLVGNFKDKFGVLWGFMVIA
;
A
#
# COMPACT_ATOMS: atom_id res chain seq x y z
N MET A 1 -11.58 -16.57 -0.35
CA MET A 1 -10.33 -15.85 -0.60
C MET A 1 -10.31 -14.55 0.21
N LEU A 2 -9.23 -14.26 0.88
CA LEU A 2 -9.07 -12.99 1.59
C LEU A 2 -8.41 -11.99 0.66
N ILE A 3 -9.03 -10.82 0.45
CA ILE A 3 -8.49 -9.79 -0.43
C ILE A 3 -8.34 -8.50 0.38
N PRO A 4 -7.12 -7.96 0.52
CA PRO A 4 -6.94 -6.63 1.10
C PRO A 4 -7.67 -5.59 0.28
N HIS A 5 -8.36 -4.67 0.92
CA HIS A 5 -9.09 -3.59 0.27
C HIS A 5 -8.62 -2.27 0.85
N LEU A 6 -7.90 -1.49 0.05
CA LEU A 6 -7.34 -0.21 0.46
C LEU A 6 -8.26 0.92 0.04
N HIS A 7 -8.59 1.78 1.01
CA HIS A 7 -9.45 2.93 0.79
C HIS A 7 -8.64 4.22 0.84
N PHE A 8 -8.94 5.15 -0.04
CA PHE A 8 -8.23 6.44 -0.14
C PHE A 8 -9.22 7.59 -0.08
N ASP A 9 -8.74 8.75 0.29
CA ASP A 9 -9.55 9.97 0.43
C ASP A 9 -9.45 10.84 -0.82
N GLY A 10 -9.96 10.32 -1.94
CA GLY A 10 -9.99 11.03 -3.22
C GLY A 10 -8.70 10.96 -4.02
N ASN A 11 -7.65 10.31 -3.51
CA ASN A 11 -6.33 10.24 -4.15
C ASN A 11 -5.91 8.82 -4.54
N CYS A 12 -6.88 7.95 -4.78
CA CYS A 12 -6.61 6.55 -5.14
C CYS A 12 -5.75 6.43 -6.40
N ILE A 13 -5.98 7.28 -7.41
CA ILE A 13 -5.22 7.19 -8.66
C ILE A 13 -3.73 7.50 -8.45
N GLU A 14 -3.41 8.45 -7.57
CA GLU A 14 -2.02 8.77 -7.22
C GLU A 14 -1.39 7.62 -6.44
N ALA A 15 -2.15 6.98 -5.57
CA ALA A 15 -1.69 5.82 -4.82
C ALA A 15 -1.38 4.65 -5.78
N ILE A 16 -2.25 4.41 -6.75
CA ILE A 16 -2.02 3.36 -7.76
C ILE A 16 -0.70 3.63 -8.50
N ASP A 17 -0.46 4.86 -8.94
CA ASP A 17 0.76 5.22 -9.65
C ASP A 17 2.01 4.96 -8.79
N LEU A 18 1.95 5.32 -7.52
CA LEU A 18 3.06 5.09 -6.60
C LEU A 18 3.30 3.61 -6.35
N TYR A 19 2.22 2.85 -6.15
CA TYR A 19 2.32 1.41 -5.89
C TYR A 19 2.81 0.63 -7.11
N GLU A 20 2.47 1.06 -8.31
CA GLU A 20 3.03 0.46 -9.53
C GLU A 20 4.55 0.57 -9.55
N LYS A 21 5.09 1.72 -9.14
CA LYS A 21 6.53 1.95 -9.07
C LYS A 21 7.17 1.16 -7.92
N ALA A 22 6.58 1.24 -6.74
CA ALA A 22 7.15 0.66 -5.53
C ALA A 22 7.19 -0.88 -5.60
N PHE A 23 6.14 -1.48 -6.13
CA PHE A 23 5.98 -2.93 -6.15
C PHE A 23 6.23 -3.54 -7.53
N ASN A 24 6.71 -2.74 -8.49
CA ASN A 24 7.01 -3.18 -9.85
C ASN A 24 5.86 -3.99 -10.46
N THR A 25 4.70 -3.38 -10.48
CA THR A 25 3.46 -4.00 -10.96
C THR A 25 2.63 -2.99 -11.76
N LYS A 26 1.53 -3.46 -12.32
CA LYS A 26 0.58 -2.60 -13.03
C LYS A 26 -0.83 -2.88 -12.55
N VAL A 27 -1.63 -1.82 -12.45
CA VAL A 27 -3.06 -1.97 -12.19
C VAL A 27 -3.71 -2.70 -13.36
N ASP A 28 -4.72 -3.52 -13.07
CA ASP A 28 -5.54 -4.10 -14.12
C ASP A 28 -6.46 -3.01 -14.67
N ILE A 29 -6.10 -2.44 -15.82
CA ILE A 29 -6.83 -1.33 -16.42
C ILE A 29 -8.29 -1.66 -16.66
N LYS A 30 -8.60 -2.90 -17.03
CA LYS A 30 -9.98 -3.34 -17.27
C LYS A 30 -10.82 -3.37 -16.01
N SER A 31 -10.18 -3.45 -14.83
CA SER A 31 -10.87 -3.49 -13.55
C SER A 31 -11.27 -2.11 -13.04
N ILE A 32 -10.75 -1.04 -13.64
CA ILE A 32 -10.97 0.31 -13.12
C ILE A 32 -12.38 0.78 -13.44
N ASP A 33 -13.15 1.05 -12.40
CA ASP A 33 -14.44 1.74 -12.49
C ASP A 33 -14.30 3.09 -11.83
N TYR A 34 -14.68 4.14 -12.59
CA TYR A 34 -14.64 5.49 -12.07
C TYR A 34 -15.98 5.86 -11.44
N MET A 35 -15.95 6.78 -10.47
CA MET A 35 -17.15 7.39 -9.94
C MET A 35 -17.79 8.30 -10.98
N SER A 36 -18.99 8.82 -10.71
CA SER A 36 -19.74 9.64 -11.65
C SER A 36 -19.02 10.90 -12.11
N ASP A 37 -18.03 11.39 -11.32
CA ASP A 37 -17.21 12.55 -11.69
C ASP A 37 -16.13 12.21 -12.74
N GLY A 38 -15.95 10.93 -13.07
CA GLY A 38 -14.95 10.47 -14.02
C GLY A 38 -13.50 10.59 -13.54
N LYS A 39 -13.27 10.93 -12.28
CA LYS A 39 -11.94 11.18 -11.71
C LYS A 39 -11.63 10.27 -10.54
N LYS A 40 -12.54 10.15 -9.57
CA LYS A 40 -12.36 9.28 -8.42
C LYS A 40 -12.60 7.84 -8.83
N ILE A 41 -11.91 6.95 -8.14
CA ILE A 41 -11.96 5.51 -8.42
C ILE A 41 -13.04 4.87 -7.53
N ALA A 42 -14.04 4.25 -8.17
CA ALA A 42 -15.03 3.45 -7.47
C ALA A 42 -14.50 2.06 -7.14
N HIS A 43 -13.68 1.51 -8.03
CA HIS A 43 -13.05 0.20 -7.83
C HIS A 43 -11.87 0.03 -8.77
N ALA A 44 -10.80 -0.58 -8.27
CA ALA A 44 -9.67 -1.00 -9.07
C ALA A 44 -9.02 -2.23 -8.44
N THR A 45 -8.33 -3.01 -9.24
CA THR A 45 -7.63 -4.21 -8.82
C THR A 45 -6.18 -4.15 -9.31
N MET A 46 -5.25 -4.47 -8.42
CA MET A 46 -3.86 -4.65 -8.79
C MET A 46 -3.25 -5.78 -7.97
N LYS A 47 -2.13 -6.32 -8.44
CA LYS A 47 -1.38 -7.30 -7.66
C LYS A 47 -0.20 -6.63 -6.98
N ILE A 48 -0.02 -6.94 -5.69
CA ILE A 48 1.14 -6.53 -4.91
C ILE A 48 1.80 -7.80 -4.40
N HIS A 49 3.03 -8.04 -4.81
CA HIS A 49 3.75 -9.29 -4.51
C HIS A 49 2.92 -10.53 -4.84
N GLY A 50 2.27 -10.51 -6.01
CA GLY A 50 1.48 -11.64 -6.50
C GLY A 50 0.11 -11.80 -5.87
N ILE A 51 -0.28 -10.96 -4.92
CA ILE A 51 -1.55 -11.02 -4.23
C ILE A 51 -2.48 -9.93 -4.76
N GLU A 52 -3.70 -10.31 -5.05
CA GLU A 52 -4.73 -9.38 -5.53
C GLU A 52 -5.15 -8.42 -4.41
N VAL A 53 -5.17 -7.13 -4.73
CA VAL A 53 -5.55 -6.07 -3.82
C VAL A 53 -6.59 -5.20 -4.49
N PHE A 54 -7.66 -4.88 -3.76
CA PHE A 54 -8.69 -3.94 -4.24
C PHE A 54 -8.36 -2.54 -3.72
N LEU A 55 -8.67 -1.53 -4.55
CA LEU A 55 -8.43 -0.13 -4.20
C LEU A 55 -9.64 0.71 -4.63
N ASN A 56 -10.00 1.70 -3.82
CA ASN A 56 -11.03 2.66 -4.19
C ASN A 56 -10.88 3.95 -3.38
N ASP A 57 -11.51 5.00 -3.87
CA ASP A 57 -11.71 6.20 -3.07
C ASP A 57 -12.86 5.96 -2.09
N ALA A 58 -12.71 6.45 -0.86
CA ALA A 58 -13.71 6.26 0.18
C ALA A 58 -15.02 6.94 -0.20
N LEU A 59 -16.12 6.25 0.06
CA LEU A 59 -17.45 6.82 -0.11
C LEU A 59 -17.82 7.63 1.13
N LYS A 60 -18.53 8.73 0.94
CA LYS A 60 -18.90 9.65 2.04
C LYS A 60 -19.65 8.98 3.20
N PHE A 61 -20.36 7.89 2.94
CA PHE A 61 -21.09 7.18 3.98
C PHE A 61 -20.19 6.37 4.91
N LEU A 62 -18.89 6.28 4.65
CA LEU A 62 -17.96 5.52 5.49
C LEU A 62 -17.51 6.29 6.71
N ASN A 63 -18.01 7.50 6.95
CA ASN A 63 -17.74 8.29 8.15
C ASN A 63 -17.01 9.61 7.90
N ASP A 64 -17.29 10.57 8.77
CA ASP A 64 -16.60 11.85 8.77
C ASP A 64 -15.14 11.70 9.26
N THR A 65 -14.84 10.64 10.01
CA THR A 65 -13.50 10.32 10.48
C THR A 65 -13.02 9.02 9.82
N PHE A 66 -12.52 9.15 8.62
CA PHE A 66 -11.99 8.00 7.89
C PHE A 66 -10.59 7.66 8.41
N ASP A 67 -10.47 6.48 9.06
CA ASP A 67 -9.18 5.95 9.48
C ASP A 67 -8.94 4.63 8.74
N ILE A 68 -8.01 4.64 7.79
CA ILE A 68 -7.69 3.47 6.99
C ILE A 68 -6.87 2.43 7.75
N ASN A 69 -6.31 2.80 8.90
CA ASN A 69 -5.41 1.90 9.62
C ASN A 69 -6.13 0.93 10.55
N CYS A 70 -7.14 1.37 11.27
CA CYS A 70 -8.00 0.52 12.12
C CYS A 70 -7.29 -0.64 12.84
N GLY A 71 -6.04 -0.45 13.27
CA GLY A 71 -5.27 -1.48 13.95
C GLY A 71 -4.69 -2.57 13.04
N THR A 72 -4.80 -2.43 11.74
CA THR A 72 -4.33 -3.43 10.77
C THR A 72 -3.19 -2.88 9.93
N HIS A 73 -2.19 -3.71 9.64
CA HIS A 73 -1.19 -3.39 8.61
C HIS A 73 -0.98 -4.60 7.69
N LEU A 74 -0.47 -4.33 6.50
CA LEU A 74 -0.15 -5.38 5.53
C LEU A 74 1.34 -5.66 5.59
N THR A 75 1.70 -6.92 5.79
CA THR A 75 3.09 -7.33 5.83
C THR A 75 3.54 -7.78 4.45
N ILE A 76 4.60 -7.16 3.95
CA ILE A 76 5.26 -7.55 2.71
C ILE A 76 6.60 -8.19 3.07
N THR A 77 6.85 -9.36 2.53
CA THR A 77 8.13 -10.05 2.74
C THR A 77 9.05 -9.86 1.53
N PHE A 78 10.33 -9.75 1.81
CA PHE A 78 11.38 -9.60 0.80
C PHE A 78 12.45 -10.64 1.03
N ASN A 79 13.09 -11.09 -0.04
CA ASN A 79 14.20 -12.04 0.05
C ASN A 79 15.53 -11.33 0.34
N LEU A 80 15.66 -10.07 -0.08
CA LEU A 80 16.90 -9.31 0.03
C LEU A 80 16.66 -7.96 0.73
N VAL A 81 17.62 -7.55 1.55
CA VAL A 81 17.60 -6.24 2.23
C VAL A 81 17.50 -5.11 1.20
N ASP A 82 18.26 -5.18 0.10
CA ASP A 82 18.25 -4.11 -0.90
C ASP A 82 16.90 -3.93 -1.55
N GLU A 83 16.18 -5.01 -1.83
CA GLU A 83 14.83 -4.94 -2.41
C GLU A 83 13.86 -4.23 -1.46
N LEU A 84 13.93 -4.56 -0.17
CA LEU A 84 13.09 -3.91 0.85
C LEU A 84 13.38 -2.41 0.89
N LEU A 85 14.65 -2.03 0.93
CA LEU A 85 15.05 -0.63 1.06
C LEU A 85 14.65 0.18 -0.17
N VAL A 86 14.78 -0.35 -1.38
CA VAL A 86 14.35 0.33 -2.60
C VAL A 86 12.84 0.60 -2.56
N CYS A 87 12.06 -0.41 -2.18
CA CYS A 87 10.61 -0.26 -2.08
C CYS A 87 10.23 0.78 -1.02
N TYR A 88 10.87 0.73 0.14
CA TYR A 88 10.64 1.69 1.21
C TYR A 88 10.93 3.12 0.78
N GLU A 89 12.05 3.36 0.09
CA GLU A 89 12.42 4.70 -0.38
C GLU A 89 11.36 5.32 -1.29
N ILE A 90 10.68 4.50 -2.08
CA ILE A 90 9.59 4.96 -2.97
C ILE A 90 8.33 5.31 -2.16
N LEU A 91 8.01 4.51 -1.15
CA LEU A 91 6.74 4.61 -0.40
C LEU A 91 6.79 5.57 0.78
N LYS A 92 7.96 5.80 1.37
CA LYS A 92 8.09 6.54 2.63
C LYS A 92 7.45 7.93 2.55
N LEU A 93 6.87 8.36 3.66
CA LEU A 93 6.20 9.65 3.77
C LEU A 93 7.19 10.82 3.77
N ASP A 94 8.32 10.65 4.47
CA ASP A 94 9.30 11.70 4.68
C ASP A 94 10.69 11.08 4.97
N ASP A 95 11.68 11.95 5.26
CA ASP A 95 13.06 11.54 5.52
C ASP A 95 13.34 11.26 7.01
N LYS A 96 12.33 10.85 7.76
CA LYS A 96 12.54 10.41 9.14
C LYS A 96 13.48 9.22 9.20
N PRO A 97 14.14 8.99 10.36
CA PRO A 97 14.99 7.81 10.51
C PRO A 97 14.27 6.53 10.14
N SER A 98 15.01 5.62 9.52
CA SER A 98 14.47 4.33 9.09
C SER A 98 13.81 3.60 10.29
N PRO A 99 12.61 3.05 10.10
CA PRO A 99 11.93 2.30 11.15
C PRO A 99 12.45 0.87 11.29
N PHE A 100 13.42 0.46 10.46
CA PHE A 100 13.82 -0.94 10.36
C PHE A 100 14.94 -1.29 11.32
N TYR A 101 14.90 -2.51 11.85
CA TYR A 101 15.85 -3.04 12.81
C TYR A 101 16.02 -4.54 12.60
N GLU A 102 17.08 -5.09 13.16
CA GLU A 102 17.39 -6.52 13.10
C GLU A 102 16.75 -7.23 14.28
N THR A 103 16.24 -8.44 14.05
CA THR A 103 15.70 -9.33 15.07
C THR A 103 16.26 -10.73 14.87
N PRO A 104 16.08 -11.66 15.85
CA PRO A 104 16.50 -13.05 15.66
C PRO A 104 15.85 -13.75 14.46
N TYR A 105 14.67 -13.30 14.05
CA TYR A 105 13.92 -13.93 12.95
C TYR A 105 14.00 -13.18 11.63
N SER A 106 14.62 -12.00 11.61
CA SER A 106 14.73 -11.22 10.37
C SER A 106 15.94 -10.29 10.39
N LYS A 107 16.63 -10.22 9.27
CA LYS A 107 17.75 -9.29 9.09
C LYS A 107 17.30 -7.84 9.12
N LEU A 108 16.04 -7.59 8.72
CA LEU A 108 15.49 -6.23 8.68
C LEU A 108 13.98 -6.32 8.73
N VAL A 109 13.37 -5.67 9.71
CA VAL A 109 11.90 -5.66 9.89
C VAL A 109 11.48 -4.32 10.47
N GLY A 110 10.30 -3.84 10.09
CA GLY A 110 9.74 -2.62 10.65
C GLY A 110 8.41 -2.25 10.01
N ASN A 111 7.75 -1.27 10.62
CA ASN A 111 6.46 -0.77 10.16
C ASN A 111 6.56 0.72 9.84
N PHE A 112 5.78 1.17 8.87
CA PHE A 112 5.72 2.59 8.51
C PHE A 112 4.40 2.90 7.83
N LYS A 113 4.01 4.19 7.84
CA LYS A 113 2.91 4.70 7.03
C LYS A 113 3.45 5.28 5.74
N ASP A 114 2.78 5.01 4.63
CA ASP A 114 3.14 5.62 3.36
C ASP A 114 2.52 7.02 3.20
N LYS A 115 2.73 7.62 2.05
CA LYS A 115 2.23 8.97 1.74
C LYS A 115 0.71 9.09 1.78
N PHE A 116 0.01 7.98 1.68
CA PHE A 116 -1.45 7.93 1.65
C PHE A 116 -2.05 7.44 2.97
N GLY A 117 -1.20 7.18 3.97
CA GLY A 117 -1.64 6.74 5.28
C GLY A 117 -1.80 5.23 5.42
N VAL A 118 -1.48 4.45 4.40
CA VAL A 118 -1.52 2.99 4.49
C VAL A 118 -0.36 2.51 5.36
N LEU A 119 -0.67 1.63 6.31
CA LEU A 119 0.32 1.08 7.24
C LEU A 119 0.88 -0.23 6.67
N TRP A 120 2.18 -0.24 6.43
CA TRP A 120 2.91 -1.39 5.91
C TRP A 120 3.83 -1.98 6.99
N GLY A 121 3.93 -3.31 7.00
CA GLY A 121 5.02 -4.00 7.69
C GLY A 121 5.93 -4.63 6.65
N PHE A 122 7.20 -4.27 6.63
CA PHE A 122 8.18 -4.86 5.71
C PHE A 122 9.14 -5.75 6.48
N MET A 123 9.43 -6.94 5.93
CA MET A 123 10.31 -7.90 6.58
C MET A 123 11.12 -8.69 5.56
N VAL A 124 12.41 -8.82 5.82
CA VAL A 124 13.26 -9.72 5.05
C VAL A 124 13.14 -11.12 5.63
N ILE A 125 12.78 -12.08 4.78
CA ILE A 125 12.78 -13.50 5.13
C ILE A 125 14.09 -14.10 4.66
N ALA A 126 14.76 -14.79 5.56
CA ALA A 126 16.09 -15.32 5.26
C ALA A 126 16.02 -16.53 4.35
#